data_7609da36e7f75f7c5fffe21d500fe78f
#
_entry.id   7609da36e7f75f7c5fffe21d500fe78f
#
_cell.length_a   1.000
_cell.length_b   1.000
_cell.length_c   1.000
_cell.angle_alpha   90.00
_cell.angle_beta   90.00
_cell.angle_gamma   90.00
#
_symmetry.space_group_name_H-M   'P 1'
#
loop_
_entity.id
_entity.type
_entity.pdbx_description
1 polymer ?
#
loop_
_entity_poly.entity_id
_entity_poly.type
_entity_poly.pdbx_seq_one_letter_code
_entity_poly.pdbx_strand_id
1 'polypeptide(L)'
;MNIYLIGALLALIVGIGLFAISSKERGENGEWSDGLQWGYLLTMIGIFGLLAFKMSFTAVLLVFVVFTGAIWLWRKLSFKPGQTTTVDEKGQKVLSGTLDDENHFRDYMSGFFPIILTVFILRTFIAEPFQIPSSSMRPGLVKGDFILVNKFAYGIRMPILNNVLIDTGTIQRGDVVVFNYPLEPETNYIKRAIGIPGDVVEYKDRVLTVNGQPVPQTAAGNYEYPEDENPALTHSSERFQTALNGKNFDILLDEGQPSFNPEGLLRYLNVLMPEKNYQGSGLKEFCQYAEDGSAFTCKVPEGRYFMMGDNRDNSADSRYWGFVDDKLIVGKAFFIWMNLGDFGRIGNSVN
;
A
#
# COMPACT_ATOMS: atom_id res chain seq x y z
N MET A 1 24.08 -5.57 6.83
CA MET A 1 23.45 -4.26 7.20
C MET A 1 22.55 -3.86 6.05
N ASN A 2 21.28 -3.51 6.32
CA ASN A 2 20.30 -3.20 5.29
C ASN A 2 20.74 -1.94 4.50
N ILE A 3 20.73 -2.00 3.16
CA ILE A 3 21.19 -0.90 2.27
C ILE A 3 20.43 0.41 2.54
N TYR A 4 19.15 0.32 2.90
CA TYR A 4 18.32 1.49 3.25
C TYR A 4 18.78 2.17 4.55
N LEU A 5 19.23 1.37 5.53
CA LEU A 5 19.78 1.88 6.79
C LEU A 5 21.10 2.62 6.55
N ILE A 6 21.95 2.05 5.69
CA ILE A 6 23.22 2.71 5.29
C ILE A 6 22.92 4.05 4.60
N GLY A 7 21.98 4.06 3.66
CA GLY A 7 21.57 5.28 2.95
C GLY A 7 21.04 6.36 3.89
N ALA A 8 20.21 5.98 4.86
CA ALA A 8 19.67 6.91 5.86
C ALA A 8 20.76 7.50 6.76
N LEU A 9 21.71 6.68 7.22
CA LEU A 9 22.86 7.14 8.02
C LEU A 9 23.77 8.05 7.22
N LEU A 10 24.07 7.74 5.97
CA LEU A 10 24.88 8.59 5.10
C LEU A 10 24.18 9.93 4.86
N ALA A 11 22.90 9.94 4.55
CA ALA A 11 22.12 11.17 4.37
C ALA A 11 22.17 12.04 5.63
N LEU A 12 22.02 11.44 6.82
CA LEU A 12 22.08 12.15 8.09
C LEU A 12 23.48 12.76 8.33
N ILE A 13 24.55 11.98 8.14
CA ILE A 13 25.93 12.45 8.36
C ILE A 13 26.27 13.59 7.38
N VAL A 14 25.98 13.42 6.09
CA VAL A 14 26.21 14.45 5.07
C VAL A 14 25.37 15.69 5.35
N GLY A 15 24.10 15.51 5.72
CA GLY A 15 23.19 16.60 6.05
C GLY A 15 23.68 17.44 7.23
N ILE A 16 24.08 16.81 8.34
CA ILE A 16 24.68 17.50 9.51
C ILE A 16 25.98 18.19 9.13
N GLY A 17 26.83 17.54 8.33
CA GLY A 17 28.08 18.12 7.85
C GLY A 17 27.85 19.40 7.03
N LEU A 18 26.95 19.35 6.05
CA LEU A 18 26.57 20.51 5.25
C LEU A 18 25.97 21.63 6.10
N PHE A 19 25.08 21.29 7.03
CA PHE A 19 24.52 22.24 7.97
C PHE A 19 25.58 22.97 8.80
N ALA A 20 26.62 22.24 9.25
CA ALA A 20 27.69 22.81 10.08
C ALA A 20 28.61 23.79 9.33
N ILE A 21 28.92 23.48 8.06
CA ILE A 21 29.89 24.29 7.27
C ILE A 21 29.25 25.40 6.42
N SER A 22 27.91 25.36 6.22
CA SER A 22 27.23 26.30 5.33
C SER A 22 26.96 27.65 6.00
N SER A 23 26.97 28.72 5.19
CA SER A 23 26.55 30.05 5.63
C SER A 23 25.09 30.04 6.06
N LYS A 24 24.79 30.69 7.16
CA LYS A 24 23.45 30.89 7.72
C LYS A 24 22.91 32.29 7.43
N GLU A 25 23.48 32.96 6.41
CA GLU A 25 23.05 34.25 5.90
C GLU A 25 22.31 34.06 4.58
N ARG A 26 21.37 34.95 4.29
CA ARG A 26 20.70 34.99 2.99
C ARG A 26 21.61 35.56 1.92
N GLY A 27 21.59 35.02 0.72
CA GLY A 27 22.24 35.56 -0.44
C GLY A 27 21.54 36.84 -0.95
N GLU A 28 22.13 37.47 -1.96
CA GLU A 28 21.57 38.67 -2.61
C GLU A 28 20.17 38.43 -3.23
N ASN A 29 19.87 37.18 -3.58
CA ASN A 29 18.56 36.73 -4.09
C ASN A 29 17.51 36.52 -2.99
N GLY A 30 17.84 36.74 -1.73
CA GLY A 30 16.94 36.51 -0.58
C GLY A 30 16.81 35.06 -0.16
N GLU A 31 17.52 34.12 -0.81
CA GLU A 31 17.47 32.69 -0.48
C GLU A 31 18.57 32.28 0.50
N TRP A 32 18.33 31.22 1.27
CA TRP A 32 19.35 30.59 2.10
C TRP A 32 20.41 29.90 1.22
N SER A 33 21.64 29.81 1.69
CA SER A 33 22.72 29.13 0.94
C SER A 33 22.32 27.69 0.58
N ASP A 34 22.64 27.23 -0.64
CA ASP A 34 22.34 25.87 -1.12
C ASP A 34 22.82 24.79 -0.16
N GLY A 35 23.99 24.96 0.41
CA GLY A 35 24.54 24.01 1.37
C GLY A 35 23.68 23.88 2.64
N LEU A 36 23.11 24.99 3.12
CA LEU A 36 22.18 24.98 4.27
C LEU A 36 20.87 24.29 3.92
N GLN A 37 20.32 24.55 2.73
CA GLN A 37 19.08 23.92 2.25
C GLN A 37 19.25 22.40 2.11
N TRP A 38 20.33 21.96 1.42
CA TRP A 38 20.68 20.55 1.32
C TRP A 38 20.97 19.91 2.69
N GLY A 39 21.61 20.64 3.59
CA GLY A 39 21.86 20.21 4.96
C GLY A 39 20.57 19.85 5.70
N TYR A 40 19.56 20.70 5.64
CA TYR A 40 18.25 20.43 6.22
C TYR A 40 17.54 19.26 5.54
N LEU A 41 17.48 19.26 4.20
CA LEU A 41 16.80 18.21 3.44
C LEU A 41 17.37 16.83 3.71
N LEU A 42 18.70 16.69 3.63
CA LEU A 42 19.37 15.41 3.87
C LEU A 42 19.26 14.96 5.34
N THR A 43 19.30 15.89 6.28
CA THR A 43 19.08 15.58 7.70
C THR A 43 17.66 15.04 7.92
N MET A 44 16.64 15.68 7.31
CA MET A 44 15.26 15.20 7.38
C MET A 44 15.08 13.83 6.74
N ILE A 45 15.67 13.61 5.55
CA ILE A 45 15.65 12.31 4.86
C ILE A 45 16.32 11.23 5.71
N GLY A 46 17.46 11.54 6.32
CA GLY A 46 18.16 10.62 7.21
C GLY A 46 17.34 10.24 8.45
N ILE A 47 16.78 11.22 9.14
CA ILE A 47 15.91 10.99 10.31
C ILE A 47 14.67 10.20 9.89
N PHE A 48 14.03 10.55 8.76
CA PHE A 48 12.88 9.83 8.22
C PHE A 48 13.23 8.35 7.99
N GLY A 49 14.34 8.07 7.30
CA GLY A 49 14.78 6.70 7.00
C GLY A 49 15.06 5.88 8.26
N LEU A 50 15.68 6.48 9.29
CA LEU A 50 15.94 5.81 10.56
C LEU A 50 14.66 5.49 11.33
N LEU A 51 13.69 6.41 11.35
CA LEU A 51 12.39 6.18 11.98
C LEU A 51 11.56 5.15 11.22
N ALA A 52 11.57 5.17 9.88
CA ALA A 52 10.86 4.23 9.02
C ALA A 52 11.36 2.79 9.17
N PHE A 53 12.54 2.58 9.73
CA PHE A 53 13.04 1.25 10.08
C PHE A 53 12.33 0.61 11.28
N LYS A 54 11.77 1.42 12.17
CA LYS A 54 11.10 0.96 13.41
C LYS A 54 9.61 1.27 13.48
N MET A 55 9.15 2.18 12.65
CA MET A 55 7.76 2.66 12.66
C MET A 55 7.14 2.49 11.27
N SER A 56 5.81 2.38 11.21
CA SER A 56 5.12 2.41 9.93
C SER A 56 5.36 3.75 9.22
N PHE A 57 5.38 3.72 7.90
CA PHE A 57 5.60 4.93 7.09
C PHE A 57 4.59 6.04 7.42
N THR A 58 3.32 5.68 7.64
CA THR A 58 2.26 6.62 8.04
C THR A 58 2.55 7.26 9.40
N ALA A 59 3.07 6.48 10.37
CA ALA A 59 3.44 7.00 11.68
C ALA A 59 4.60 8.01 11.59
N VAL A 60 5.61 7.71 10.76
CA VAL A 60 6.72 8.64 10.53
C VAL A 60 6.25 9.93 9.87
N LEU A 61 5.40 9.84 8.83
CA LEU A 61 4.81 11.02 8.20
C LEU A 61 4.02 11.86 9.21
N LEU A 62 3.24 11.23 10.09
CA LEU A 62 2.49 11.94 11.13
C LEU A 62 3.42 12.70 12.09
N VAL A 63 4.52 12.09 12.52
CA VAL A 63 5.54 12.75 13.33
C VAL A 63 6.09 13.99 12.63
N PHE A 64 6.40 13.87 11.33
CA PHE A 64 6.91 15.00 10.55
C PHE A 64 5.86 16.09 10.34
N VAL A 65 4.60 15.73 10.10
CA VAL A 65 3.47 16.71 10.03
C VAL A 65 3.34 17.48 11.33
N VAL A 66 3.35 16.78 12.48
CA VAL A 66 3.24 17.43 13.80
C VAL A 66 4.44 18.34 14.05
N PHE A 67 5.65 17.86 13.78
CA PHE A 67 6.88 18.61 13.98
C PHE A 67 6.94 19.87 13.12
N THR A 68 6.79 19.73 11.79
CA THR A 68 6.83 20.87 10.86
C THR A 68 5.64 21.79 11.02
N GLY A 69 4.47 21.25 11.38
CA GLY A 69 3.26 22.01 11.69
C GLY A 69 3.41 22.88 12.94
N ALA A 70 4.06 22.36 13.98
CA ALA A 70 4.37 23.13 15.18
C ALA A 70 5.31 24.32 14.86
N ILE A 71 6.32 24.09 14.02
CA ILE A 71 7.24 25.16 13.57
C ILE A 71 6.50 26.18 12.69
N TRP A 72 5.65 25.71 11.77
CA TRP A 72 4.82 26.58 10.93
C TRP A 72 3.89 27.46 11.77
N LEU A 73 3.25 26.88 12.78
CA LEU A 73 2.39 27.63 13.73
C LEU A 73 3.22 28.63 14.54
N TRP A 74 4.39 28.21 15.04
CA TRP A 74 5.33 29.10 15.72
C TRP A 74 5.73 30.28 14.84
N ARG A 75 6.10 30.05 13.57
CA ARG A 75 6.37 31.12 12.60
C ARG A 75 5.18 32.07 12.46
N LYS A 76 3.99 31.53 12.24
CA LYS A 76 2.76 32.32 12.05
C LYS A 76 2.41 33.18 13.25
N LEU A 77 2.67 32.72 14.48
CA LEU A 77 2.36 33.42 15.72
C LEU A 77 3.46 34.43 16.10
N SER A 78 4.72 34.11 15.86
CA SER A 78 5.87 34.90 16.33
C SER A 78 6.42 35.87 15.29
N PHE A 79 6.28 35.55 14.00
CA PHE A 79 6.80 36.37 12.90
C PHE A 79 5.65 37.11 12.20
N LYS A 80 5.67 38.43 12.23
CA LYS A 80 4.80 39.30 11.44
C LYS A 80 5.66 39.91 10.32
N PRO A 81 5.39 39.56 9.04
CA PRO A 81 6.11 40.18 7.94
C PRO A 81 5.91 41.70 8.00
N GLY A 82 6.99 42.42 8.15
CA GLY A 82 7.00 43.88 8.05
C GLY A 82 7.14 44.31 6.61
N GLN A 83 6.59 45.48 6.27
CA GLN A 83 6.84 46.08 4.96
C GLN A 83 8.05 47.03 5.09
N THR A 84 9.10 46.81 4.31
CA THR A 84 10.19 47.76 4.18
C THR A 84 9.75 48.91 3.28
N THR A 85 9.95 50.14 3.76
CA THR A 85 9.70 51.35 2.98
C THR A 85 11.05 51.82 2.43
N THR A 86 11.26 51.73 1.12
CA THR A 86 12.41 52.36 0.45
C THR A 86 11.98 53.73 -0.08
N VAL A 87 12.91 54.66 -0.13
CA VAL A 87 12.72 55.98 -0.74
C VAL A 87 13.22 55.89 -2.16
N ASP A 88 12.37 56.17 -3.16
CA ASP A 88 12.76 56.19 -4.56
C ASP A 88 13.65 57.38 -4.89
N GLU A 89 14.22 57.41 -6.12
CA GLU A 89 15.07 58.50 -6.58
C GLU A 89 14.36 59.87 -6.59
N LYS A 90 13.05 59.88 -6.42
CA LYS A 90 12.21 61.08 -6.36
C LYS A 90 11.83 61.49 -4.94
N GLY A 91 12.41 60.81 -3.93
CA GLY A 91 12.13 61.10 -2.51
C GLY A 91 10.76 60.59 -2.01
N GLN A 92 10.05 59.77 -2.81
CA GLN A 92 8.77 59.18 -2.41
C GLN A 92 9.00 57.87 -1.68
N LYS A 93 8.26 57.66 -0.60
CA LYS A 93 8.26 56.38 0.14
C LYS A 93 7.50 55.33 -0.67
N VAL A 94 8.23 54.38 -1.22
CA VAL A 94 7.65 53.23 -1.94
C VAL A 94 7.73 52.03 -1.01
N LEU A 95 6.62 51.33 -0.85
CA LEU A 95 6.57 50.04 -0.16
C LEU A 95 7.29 48.98 -1.03
N SER A 96 8.50 48.60 -0.62
CA SER A 96 9.31 47.62 -1.33
C SER A 96 9.58 46.42 -0.40
N GLY A 97 9.03 45.30 -0.80
CA GLY A 97 9.34 43.99 -0.22
C GLY A 97 8.71 43.71 1.16
N THR A 98 8.59 42.45 1.46
CA THR A 98 8.27 41.93 2.78
C THR A 98 9.56 41.59 3.50
N LEU A 99 9.69 41.96 4.78
CA LEU A 99 10.79 41.45 5.61
C LEU A 99 10.69 39.91 5.68
N ASP A 100 11.76 39.24 5.32
CA ASP A 100 11.87 37.81 5.46
C ASP A 100 12.22 37.41 6.90
N ASP A 101 11.84 36.19 7.28
CA ASP A 101 12.20 35.66 8.59
C ASP A 101 13.71 35.43 8.67
N GLU A 102 14.40 36.08 9.61
CA GLU A 102 15.84 35.96 9.82
C GLU A 102 16.24 34.60 10.45
N ASN A 103 15.29 33.89 11.02
CA ASN A 103 15.56 32.58 11.62
C ASN A 103 15.48 31.49 10.56
N HIS A 104 16.65 31.08 10.02
CA HIS A 104 16.75 30.08 8.97
C HIS A 104 16.07 28.76 9.30
N PHE A 105 16.09 28.30 10.56
CA PHE A 105 15.44 27.06 10.98
C PHE A 105 13.92 27.18 10.87
N ARG A 106 13.36 28.24 11.44
CA ARG A 106 11.93 28.49 11.45
C ARG A 106 11.40 28.71 10.03
N ASP A 107 12.09 29.49 9.24
CA ASP A 107 11.70 29.81 7.87
C ASP A 107 11.73 28.57 6.98
N TYR A 108 12.86 27.89 6.91
CA TYR A 108 13.05 26.74 6.02
C TYR A 108 12.19 25.55 6.44
N MET A 109 12.18 25.18 7.73
CA MET A 109 11.38 24.05 8.24
C MET A 109 9.89 24.27 8.10
N SER A 110 9.39 25.50 8.29
CA SER A 110 7.97 25.79 8.10
C SER A 110 7.51 25.59 6.65
N GLY A 111 8.39 25.75 5.66
CA GLY A 111 8.12 25.51 4.25
C GLY A 111 7.83 24.05 3.91
N PHE A 112 8.31 23.09 4.71
CA PHE A 112 8.02 21.67 4.51
C PHE A 112 6.62 21.28 4.95
N PHE A 113 5.99 22.00 5.89
CA PHE A 113 4.70 21.62 6.45
C PHE A 113 3.60 21.42 5.40
N PRO A 114 3.31 22.37 4.48
CA PRO A 114 2.24 22.18 3.51
C PRO A 114 2.51 20.99 2.58
N ILE A 115 3.78 20.74 2.21
CA ILE A 115 4.16 19.63 1.33
C ILE A 115 3.96 18.30 2.06
N ILE A 116 4.51 18.17 3.27
CA ILE A 116 4.41 16.93 4.06
C ILE A 116 2.96 16.65 4.45
N LEU A 117 2.20 17.69 4.81
CA LEU A 117 0.77 17.57 5.12
C LEU A 117 -0.02 17.07 3.90
N THR A 118 0.26 17.61 2.71
CA THR A 118 -0.40 17.18 1.47
C THR A 118 -0.08 15.72 1.18
N VAL A 119 1.19 15.32 1.26
CA VAL A 119 1.61 13.93 1.05
C VAL A 119 0.96 13.00 2.10
N PHE A 120 0.92 13.42 3.36
CA PHE A 120 0.27 12.67 4.43
C PHE A 120 -1.22 12.46 4.16
N ILE A 121 -1.95 13.52 3.78
CA ILE A 121 -3.38 13.42 3.47
C ILE A 121 -3.62 12.51 2.27
N LEU A 122 -2.90 12.74 1.17
CA LEU A 122 -3.04 11.94 -0.04
C LEU A 122 -2.80 10.46 0.23
N ARG A 123 -1.68 10.13 0.85
CA ARG A 123 -1.28 8.75 1.08
C ARG A 123 -2.12 8.04 2.15
N THR A 124 -2.52 8.76 3.19
CA THR A 124 -3.24 8.16 4.33
C THR A 124 -4.71 7.94 4.01
N PHE A 125 -5.34 8.86 3.29
CA PHE A 125 -6.79 8.86 3.12
C PHE A 125 -7.26 8.66 1.68
N ILE A 126 -6.45 9.00 0.67
CA ILE A 126 -6.91 9.00 -0.73
C ILE A 126 -6.37 7.80 -1.48
N ALA A 127 -5.07 7.73 -1.72
CA ALA A 127 -4.48 6.66 -2.52
C ALA A 127 -3.07 6.32 -2.08
N GLU A 128 -2.77 5.03 -2.01
CA GLU A 128 -1.45 4.52 -1.67
C GLU A 128 -0.91 3.66 -2.81
N PRO A 129 0.33 3.91 -3.28
CA PRO A 129 0.96 3.09 -4.29
C PRO A 129 1.52 1.80 -3.66
N PHE A 130 1.29 0.66 -4.34
CA PHE A 130 1.88 -0.64 -4.01
C PHE A 130 2.53 -1.24 -5.24
N GLN A 131 3.61 -1.99 -5.04
CA GLN A 131 4.23 -2.79 -6.08
C GLN A 131 3.77 -4.24 -5.96
N ILE A 132 3.42 -4.89 -7.07
CA ILE A 132 3.05 -6.30 -7.12
C ILE A 132 4.32 -7.17 -7.10
N PRO A 133 4.56 -7.96 -6.04
CA PRO A 133 5.79 -8.72 -5.88
C PRO A 133 5.71 -10.15 -6.45
N SER A 134 4.51 -10.69 -6.69
CA SER A 134 4.27 -12.09 -7.01
C SER A 134 3.30 -12.30 -8.16
N SER A 135 3.24 -13.54 -8.67
CA SER A 135 2.37 -13.95 -9.77
C SER A 135 0.96 -14.37 -9.34
N SER A 136 0.59 -14.26 -8.05
CA SER A 136 -0.68 -14.80 -7.53
C SER A 136 -1.95 -14.15 -8.08
N MET A 137 -1.86 -12.97 -8.68
CA MET A 137 -2.99 -12.23 -9.28
C MET A 137 -2.90 -12.14 -10.81
N ARG A 138 -2.04 -12.98 -11.44
CA ARG A 138 -2.03 -13.12 -12.89
C ARG A 138 -3.35 -13.70 -13.41
N PRO A 139 -3.77 -13.34 -14.63
CA PRO A 139 -3.08 -12.47 -15.60
C PRO A 139 -3.38 -10.98 -15.39
N GLY A 140 -4.37 -10.62 -14.55
CA GLY A 140 -4.82 -9.24 -14.33
C GLY A 140 -3.71 -8.33 -13.80
N LEU A 141 -3.00 -8.76 -12.77
CA LEU A 141 -1.85 -8.07 -12.20
C LEU A 141 -0.59 -8.95 -12.36
N VAL A 142 0.49 -8.33 -12.80
CA VAL A 142 1.76 -9.03 -12.98
C VAL A 142 2.85 -8.48 -12.06
N LYS A 143 3.84 -9.30 -11.77
CA LYS A 143 5.01 -8.90 -10.99
C LYS A 143 5.68 -7.68 -11.62
N GLY A 144 5.92 -6.64 -10.82
CA GLY A 144 6.48 -5.37 -11.28
C GLY A 144 5.45 -4.28 -11.59
N ASP A 145 4.14 -4.59 -11.63
CA ASP A 145 3.11 -3.56 -11.67
C ASP A 145 3.14 -2.69 -10.41
N PHE A 146 3.07 -1.39 -10.58
CA PHE A 146 2.77 -0.45 -9.52
C PHE A 146 1.30 -0.05 -9.62
N ILE A 147 0.54 -0.36 -8.59
CA ILE A 147 -0.90 -0.10 -8.52
C ILE A 147 -1.21 1.06 -7.57
N LEU A 148 -2.33 1.73 -7.81
CA LEU A 148 -2.92 2.64 -6.84
C LEU A 148 -4.08 1.94 -6.12
N VAL A 149 -4.08 2.12 -4.80
CA VAL A 149 -5.09 1.57 -3.90
C VAL A 149 -5.92 2.71 -3.31
N ASN A 150 -7.22 2.69 -3.58
CA ASN A 150 -8.18 3.62 -3.02
C ASN A 150 -8.42 3.28 -1.54
N LYS A 151 -7.95 4.15 -0.64
CA LYS A 151 -8.02 3.95 0.82
C LYS A 151 -9.40 4.25 1.40
N PHE A 152 -10.19 5.09 0.73
CA PHE A 152 -11.52 5.46 1.21
C PHE A 152 -12.65 4.62 0.58
N ALA A 153 -12.33 3.63 -0.26
CA ALA A 153 -13.33 2.78 -0.91
C ALA A 153 -14.27 2.05 0.07
N TYR A 154 -13.73 1.69 1.25
CA TYR A 154 -14.41 0.89 2.28
C TYR A 154 -14.46 1.58 3.64
N GLY A 155 -14.33 2.90 3.66
CA GLY A 155 -14.35 3.72 4.87
C GLY A 155 -13.11 4.58 5.03
N ILE A 156 -13.30 5.78 5.59
CA ILE A 156 -12.19 6.60 6.05
C ILE A 156 -11.71 6.02 7.37
N ARG A 157 -10.46 5.57 7.42
CA ARG A 157 -9.89 4.86 8.57
C ARG A 157 -8.91 5.74 9.35
N MET A 158 -8.92 5.55 10.68
CA MET A 158 -7.97 6.24 11.56
C MET A 158 -6.54 5.81 11.23
N PRO A 159 -5.61 6.75 11.04
CA PRO A 159 -4.20 6.41 10.83
C PRO A 159 -3.67 5.53 11.96
N ILE A 160 -2.83 4.53 11.62
CA ILE A 160 -2.18 3.59 12.53
C ILE A 160 -3.14 2.56 13.16
N LEU A 161 -4.28 2.98 13.72
CA LEU A 161 -5.22 2.07 14.39
C LEU A 161 -6.16 1.34 13.42
N ASN A 162 -6.30 1.83 12.21
CA ASN A 162 -7.10 1.28 11.11
C ASN A 162 -8.60 1.07 11.43
N ASN A 163 -9.12 1.69 12.47
CA ASN A 163 -10.54 1.68 12.77
C ASN A 163 -11.30 2.60 11.81
N VAL A 164 -12.45 2.16 11.32
CA VAL A 164 -13.32 2.96 10.46
C VAL A 164 -13.88 4.13 11.25
N LEU A 165 -13.67 5.35 10.76
CA LEU A 165 -14.23 6.59 11.31
C LEU A 165 -15.52 6.99 10.59
N ILE A 166 -15.54 6.82 9.27
CA ILE A 166 -16.67 7.16 8.40
C ILE A 166 -16.81 6.05 7.38
N ASP A 167 -17.97 5.41 7.34
CA ASP A 167 -18.29 4.42 6.32
C ASP A 167 -18.52 5.11 4.97
N THR A 168 -17.85 4.64 3.93
CA THR A 168 -17.98 5.17 2.56
C THR A 168 -18.43 4.09 1.58
N GLY A 169 -18.36 2.82 1.96
CA GLY A 169 -18.77 1.68 1.16
C GLY A 169 -18.35 0.35 1.77
N THR A 170 -18.79 -0.73 1.16
CA THR A 170 -18.49 -2.11 1.59
C THR A 170 -17.76 -2.86 0.50
N ILE A 171 -16.94 -3.82 0.90
CA ILE A 171 -16.28 -4.74 -0.05
C ILE A 171 -17.35 -5.52 -0.79
N GLN A 172 -17.21 -5.54 -2.10
CA GLN A 172 -18.09 -6.28 -3.00
C GLN A 172 -17.37 -7.51 -3.54
N ARG A 173 -18.11 -8.58 -3.80
CA ARG A 173 -17.57 -9.75 -4.50
C ARG A 173 -16.94 -9.32 -5.82
N GLY A 174 -15.77 -9.86 -6.13
CA GLY A 174 -14.98 -9.50 -7.31
C GLY A 174 -14.07 -8.28 -7.13
N ASP A 175 -14.12 -7.54 -6.01
CA ASP A 175 -13.15 -6.47 -5.75
C ASP A 175 -11.74 -7.03 -5.57
N VAL A 176 -10.75 -6.36 -6.15
CA VAL A 176 -9.33 -6.64 -5.86
C VAL A 176 -8.91 -5.78 -4.68
N VAL A 177 -8.58 -6.45 -3.57
CA VAL A 177 -8.40 -5.83 -2.26
C VAL A 177 -6.96 -5.99 -1.79
N VAL A 178 -6.36 -4.90 -1.31
CA VAL A 178 -5.11 -4.93 -0.56
C VAL A 178 -5.45 -4.97 0.94
N PHE A 179 -4.78 -5.86 1.66
CA PHE A 179 -4.98 -6.06 3.09
C PHE A 179 -3.69 -6.50 3.77
N ASN A 180 -3.61 -6.30 5.08
CA ASN A 180 -2.52 -6.82 5.89
C ASN A 180 -2.69 -8.33 6.05
N TYR A 181 -1.63 -9.09 5.81
CA TYR A 181 -1.65 -10.55 5.87
C TYR A 181 -1.99 -11.03 7.29
N PRO A 182 -3.00 -11.88 7.48
CA PRO A 182 -3.46 -12.24 8.83
C PRO A 182 -2.41 -12.88 9.74
N LEU A 183 -1.45 -13.63 9.18
CA LEU A 183 -0.39 -14.27 9.97
C LEU A 183 0.80 -13.34 10.22
N GLU A 184 0.95 -12.27 9.44
CA GLU A 184 2.06 -11.31 9.51
C GLU A 184 1.58 -9.93 9.04
N PRO A 185 0.90 -9.17 9.92
CA PRO A 185 0.21 -7.92 9.54
C PRO A 185 1.12 -6.80 9.01
N GLU A 186 2.42 -6.91 9.17
CA GLU A 186 3.41 -6.01 8.56
C GLU A 186 3.54 -6.23 7.04
N THR A 187 3.12 -7.40 6.54
CA THR A 187 3.17 -7.77 5.13
C THR A 187 1.82 -7.51 4.46
N ASN A 188 1.84 -6.79 3.33
CA ASN A 188 0.63 -6.53 2.55
C ASN A 188 0.40 -7.62 1.51
N TYR A 189 -0.83 -8.12 1.44
CA TYR A 189 -1.30 -9.04 0.42
C TYR A 189 -2.33 -8.37 -0.48
N ILE A 190 -2.43 -8.88 -1.70
CA ILE A 190 -3.46 -8.50 -2.66
C ILE A 190 -4.15 -9.73 -3.18
N LYS A 191 -5.48 -9.78 -3.08
CA LYS A 191 -6.32 -10.89 -3.56
C LYS A 191 -7.68 -10.36 -4.00
N ARG A 192 -8.44 -11.22 -4.66
CA ARG A 192 -9.82 -10.93 -5.03
C ARG A 192 -10.77 -11.38 -3.91
N ALA A 193 -11.72 -10.51 -3.54
CA ALA A 193 -12.80 -10.84 -2.62
C ALA A 193 -13.79 -11.76 -3.34
N ILE A 194 -13.84 -13.02 -2.91
CA ILE A 194 -14.75 -14.03 -3.43
C ILE A 194 -16.00 -14.12 -2.58
N GLY A 195 -15.83 -14.17 -1.25
CA GLY A 195 -16.92 -14.22 -0.28
C GLY A 195 -16.90 -13.01 0.64
N ILE A 196 -18.08 -12.46 0.89
CA ILE A 196 -18.34 -11.39 1.87
C ILE A 196 -19.10 -11.98 3.08
N PRO A 197 -19.25 -11.25 4.21
CA PRO A 197 -19.93 -11.76 5.39
C PRO A 197 -21.28 -12.44 5.10
N GLY A 198 -21.47 -13.63 5.63
CA GLY A 198 -22.67 -14.46 5.44
C GLY A 198 -22.67 -15.38 4.21
N ASP A 199 -21.74 -15.21 3.27
CA ASP A 199 -21.66 -16.05 2.07
C ASP A 199 -21.25 -17.49 2.37
N VAL A 200 -21.73 -18.40 1.53
CA VAL A 200 -21.22 -19.75 1.40
C VAL A 200 -20.40 -19.85 0.11
N VAL A 201 -19.11 -20.08 0.26
CA VAL A 201 -18.15 -20.25 -0.83
C VAL A 201 -17.84 -21.74 -0.96
N GLU A 202 -18.14 -22.32 -2.10
CA GLU A 202 -17.79 -23.69 -2.45
C GLU A 202 -16.85 -23.69 -3.66
N TYR A 203 -15.81 -24.53 -3.62
CA TYR A 203 -14.94 -24.76 -4.74
C TYR A 203 -14.75 -26.25 -4.93
N LYS A 204 -15.42 -26.79 -5.92
CA LYS A 204 -15.48 -28.22 -6.18
C LYS A 204 -15.09 -28.50 -7.62
N ASP A 205 -14.21 -29.47 -7.81
CA ASP A 205 -13.72 -29.85 -9.13
C ASP A 205 -13.26 -28.62 -9.94
N ARG A 206 -12.65 -27.64 -9.22
CA ARG A 206 -12.13 -26.37 -9.76
C ARG A 206 -13.20 -25.39 -10.26
N VAL A 207 -14.46 -25.62 -9.94
CA VAL A 207 -15.57 -24.72 -10.21
C VAL A 207 -15.94 -24.00 -8.93
N LEU A 208 -15.91 -22.66 -8.98
CA LEU A 208 -16.32 -21.80 -7.88
C LEU A 208 -17.84 -21.65 -7.86
N THR A 209 -18.42 -21.78 -6.69
CA THR A 209 -19.83 -21.52 -6.43
C THR A 209 -19.97 -20.59 -5.25
N VAL A 210 -20.80 -19.57 -5.34
CA VAL A 210 -21.09 -18.64 -4.24
C VAL A 210 -22.59 -18.63 -3.98
N ASN A 211 -23.00 -18.96 -2.76
CA ASN A 211 -24.40 -19.09 -2.37
C ASN A 211 -25.22 -19.98 -3.30
N GLY A 212 -24.65 -21.11 -3.72
CA GLY A 212 -25.26 -22.07 -4.62
C GLY A 212 -25.32 -21.66 -6.09
N GLN A 213 -24.76 -20.48 -6.45
CA GLN A 213 -24.68 -20.01 -7.83
C GLN A 213 -23.28 -20.26 -8.38
N PRO A 214 -23.14 -21.09 -9.44
CA PRO A 214 -21.84 -21.32 -10.05
C PRO A 214 -21.31 -20.05 -10.74
N VAL A 215 -20.04 -19.77 -10.52
CA VAL A 215 -19.33 -18.67 -11.20
C VAL A 215 -18.91 -19.17 -12.58
N PRO A 216 -19.36 -18.52 -13.67
CA PRO A 216 -19.11 -19.02 -15.03
C PRO A 216 -17.62 -19.01 -15.35
N GLN A 217 -17.17 -20.04 -16.05
CA GLN A 217 -15.79 -20.16 -16.55
C GLN A 217 -15.83 -20.50 -18.06
N THR A 218 -15.19 -19.67 -18.87
CA THR A 218 -15.09 -19.89 -20.32
C THR A 218 -13.63 -19.99 -20.69
N ALA A 219 -13.22 -21.11 -21.30
CA ALA A 219 -11.83 -21.30 -21.72
C ALA A 219 -11.38 -20.20 -22.69
N ALA A 220 -10.20 -19.64 -22.45
CA ALA A 220 -9.63 -18.53 -23.20
C ALA A 220 -8.19 -18.81 -23.70
N GLY A 221 -7.83 -20.09 -23.81
CA GLY A 221 -6.52 -20.56 -24.24
C GLY A 221 -5.49 -20.66 -23.12
N ASN A 222 -4.23 -20.75 -23.47
CA ASN A 222 -3.14 -20.85 -22.51
C ASN A 222 -2.52 -19.49 -22.24
N TYR A 223 -1.90 -19.36 -21.05
CA TYR A 223 -1.17 -18.19 -20.61
C TYR A 223 0.21 -18.60 -20.10
N GLU A 224 1.25 -18.06 -20.71
CA GLU A 224 2.64 -18.35 -20.36
C GLU A 224 3.27 -17.16 -19.65
N TYR A 225 4.08 -17.43 -18.62
CA TYR A 225 4.77 -16.39 -17.86
C TYR A 225 6.04 -16.93 -17.20
N PRO A 226 7.05 -16.06 -16.93
CA PRO A 226 8.24 -16.45 -16.16
C PRO A 226 7.88 -16.84 -14.72
N GLU A 227 8.48 -17.92 -14.23
CA GLU A 227 8.32 -18.31 -12.82
C GLU A 227 8.89 -17.26 -11.86
N ASP A 228 8.28 -17.12 -10.68
CA ASP A 228 8.72 -16.12 -9.70
C ASP A 228 10.08 -16.43 -9.10
N GLU A 229 10.37 -17.71 -8.85
CA GLU A 229 11.62 -18.17 -8.24
C GLU A 229 12.76 -18.32 -9.26
N ASN A 230 12.42 -18.70 -10.48
CA ASN A 230 13.40 -18.85 -11.58
C ASN A 230 12.86 -18.26 -12.89
N PRO A 231 13.07 -16.96 -13.14
CA PRO A 231 12.55 -16.30 -14.34
C PRO A 231 13.06 -16.85 -15.69
N ALA A 232 14.06 -17.73 -15.68
CA ALA A 232 14.52 -18.42 -16.88
C ALA A 232 13.58 -19.58 -17.30
N LEU A 233 12.72 -20.04 -16.39
CA LEU A 233 11.70 -21.04 -16.65
C LEU A 233 10.38 -20.35 -16.97
N THR A 234 9.65 -20.96 -17.91
CA THR A 234 8.30 -20.51 -18.30
C THR A 234 7.27 -21.45 -17.70
N HIS A 235 6.33 -20.88 -16.96
CA HIS A 235 5.14 -21.55 -16.47
C HIS A 235 4.00 -21.38 -17.45
N SER A 236 3.22 -22.45 -17.72
CA SER A 236 2.06 -22.43 -18.61
C SER A 236 0.82 -22.86 -17.83
N SER A 237 -0.22 -22.04 -17.85
CA SER A 237 -1.51 -22.30 -17.22
C SER A 237 -2.64 -22.15 -18.23
N GLU A 238 -3.73 -22.88 -18.04
CA GLU A 238 -4.98 -22.65 -18.77
C GLU A 238 -5.64 -21.36 -18.27
N ARG A 239 -6.03 -20.49 -19.19
CA ARG A 239 -6.72 -19.24 -18.90
C ARG A 239 -8.23 -19.40 -19.10
N PHE A 240 -9.01 -18.93 -18.13
CA PHE A 240 -10.46 -18.87 -18.20
C PHE A 240 -10.95 -17.45 -17.95
N GLN A 241 -11.87 -17.01 -18.79
CA GLN A 241 -12.66 -15.80 -18.51
C GLN A 241 -13.79 -16.13 -17.55
N THR A 242 -13.99 -15.25 -16.58
CA THR A 242 -15.00 -15.41 -15.53
C THR A 242 -15.64 -14.07 -15.17
N ALA A 243 -16.78 -14.15 -14.47
CA ALA A 243 -17.47 -12.96 -13.98
C ALA A 243 -18.04 -13.22 -12.59
N LEU A 244 -17.85 -12.27 -11.68
CA LEU A 244 -18.43 -12.32 -10.34
C LEU A 244 -19.00 -10.95 -9.97
N ASN A 245 -20.27 -10.92 -9.63
CA ASN A 245 -20.99 -9.68 -9.29
C ASN A 245 -20.86 -8.58 -10.38
N GLY A 246 -20.96 -8.97 -11.66
CA GLY A 246 -20.87 -8.06 -12.79
C GLY A 246 -19.46 -7.57 -13.16
N LYS A 247 -18.42 -8.07 -12.49
CA LYS A 247 -17.02 -7.78 -12.81
C LYS A 247 -16.42 -8.93 -13.57
N ASN A 248 -15.88 -8.63 -14.75
CA ASN A 248 -15.21 -9.59 -15.61
C ASN A 248 -13.71 -9.62 -15.29
N PHE A 249 -13.12 -10.80 -15.19
CA PHE A 249 -11.71 -11.01 -14.98
C PHE A 249 -11.29 -12.39 -15.49
N ASP A 250 -10.00 -12.60 -15.63
CA ASP A 250 -9.45 -13.87 -16.04
C ASP A 250 -8.85 -14.59 -14.83
N ILE A 251 -8.91 -15.92 -14.84
CA ILE A 251 -8.24 -16.78 -13.86
C ILE A 251 -7.31 -17.75 -14.58
N LEU A 252 -6.29 -18.21 -13.86
CA LEU A 252 -5.35 -19.23 -14.32
C LEU A 252 -5.51 -20.50 -13.50
N LEU A 253 -5.52 -21.64 -14.21
CA LEU A 253 -5.62 -22.96 -13.65
C LEU A 253 -4.51 -23.85 -14.28
N ASP A 254 -3.79 -24.60 -13.45
CA ASP A 254 -2.79 -25.55 -13.93
C ASP A 254 -3.42 -26.92 -14.13
N GLU A 255 -3.11 -27.59 -15.22
CA GLU A 255 -3.67 -28.89 -15.56
C GLU A 255 -3.38 -29.93 -14.46
N GLY A 256 -4.38 -30.73 -14.11
CA GLY A 256 -4.25 -31.84 -13.14
C GLY A 256 -4.14 -31.44 -11.67
N GLN A 257 -4.21 -30.14 -11.34
CA GLN A 257 -4.18 -29.71 -9.95
C GLN A 257 -5.54 -29.88 -9.28
N PRO A 258 -5.60 -30.23 -7.96
CA PRO A 258 -6.84 -30.30 -7.22
C PRO A 258 -7.40 -28.89 -6.92
N SER A 259 -8.61 -28.80 -6.35
CA SER A 259 -9.24 -27.54 -5.93
C SER A 259 -8.42 -26.80 -4.88
N PHE A 260 -7.71 -27.53 -4.03
CA PHE A 260 -6.71 -27.02 -3.09
C PHE A 260 -5.65 -28.11 -2.83
N ASN A 261 -4.46 -27.71 -2.38
CA ASN A 261 -3.40 -28.65 -2.01
C ASN A 261 -3.57 -29.08 -0.55
N PRO A 262 -3.92 -30.37 -0.25
CA PRO A 262 -4.11 -30.85 1.12
C PRO A 262 -2.87 -30.74 2.00
N GLU A 263 -1.67 -31.01 1.43
CA GLU A 263 -0.40 -30.90 2.18
C GLU A 263 -0.13 -29.44 2.55
N GLY A 264 -0.35 -28.51 1.61
CA GLY A 264 -0.28 -27.08 1.86
C GLY A 264 -1.20 -26.63 2.99
N LEU A 265 -2.46 -27.10 2.99
CA LEU A 265 -3.41 -26.81 4.05
C LEU A 265 -2.95 -27.35 5.41
N LEU A 266 -2.47 -28.60 5.46
CA LEU A 266 -1.96 -29.21 6.69
C LEU A 266 -0.74 -28.45 7.24
N ARG A 267 0.13 -27.95 6.37
CA ARG A 267 1.25 -27.09 6.77
C ARG A 267 0.77 -25.81 7.46
N TYR A 268 -0.22 -25.13 6.90
CA TYR A 268 -0.82 -23.94 7.54
C TYR A 268 -1.46 -24.28 8.88
N LEU A 269 -2.27 -25.33 8.95
CA LEU A 269 -3.00 -25.70 10.17
C LEU A 269 -2.09 -26.16 11.31
N ASN A 270 -1.03 -26.90 11.00
CA ASN A 270 -0.22 -27.58 12.01
C ASN A 270 1.10 -26.86 12.33
N VAL A 271 1.65 -26.08 11.40
CA VAL A 271 2.96 -25.43 11.52
C VAL A 271 2.82 -23.92 11.64
N LEU A 272 2.28 -23.27 10.60
CA LEU A 272 2.31 -21.81 10.50
C LEU A 272 1.33 -21.13 11.47
N MET A 273 0.10 -21.65 11.59
CA MET A 273 -0.92 -21.02 12.45
C MET A 273 -0.65 -21.19 13.94
N PRO A 274 -0.25 -22.36 14.44
CA PRO A 274 0.14 -22.51 15.85
C PRO A 274 1.32 -21.64 16.22
N GLU A 275 2.36 -21.57 15.38
CA GLU A 275 3.55 -20.74 15.63
C GLU A 275 3.22 -19.23 15.64
N LYS A 276 2.38 -18.78 14.73
CA LYS A 276 1.97 -17.38 14.63
C LYS A 276 0.82 -16.99 15.57
N ASN A 277 0.33 -17.96 16.37
CA ASN A 277 -0.77 -17.76 17.31
C ASN A 277 -2.00 -17.09 16.68
N TYR A 278 -2.28 -17.41 15.39
CA TYR A 278 -3.40 -16.83 14.64
C TYR A 278 -4.72 -17.49 15.04
N GLN A 279 -5.42 -16.84 15.98
CA GLN A 279 -6.73 -17.29 16.46
C GLN A 279 -7.86 -17.03 15.46
N GLY A 280 -7.62 -16.24 14.42
CA GLY A 280 -8.63 -15.72 13.50
C GLY A 280 -8.82 -16.50 12.21
N SER A 281 -8.13 -17.63 11.97
CA SER A 281 -8.28 -18.36 10.71
C SER A 281 -9.72 -18.79 10.45
N GLY A 282 -10.41 -19.28 11.46
CA GLY A 282 -11.78 -19.80 11.35
C GLY A 282 -11.92 -21.02 10.45
N LEU A 283 -10.85 -21.55 9.85
CA LEU A 283 -10.91 -22.66 8.89
C LEU A 283 -11.55 -23.89 9.48
N LYS A 284 -11.20 -24.28 10.70
CA LYS A 284 -11.74 -25.47 11.37
C LYS A 284 -13.20 -25.32 11.78
N GLU A 285 -13.65 -24.09 12.01
CA GLU A 285 -14.99 -23.78 12.47
C GLU A 285 -15.98 -23.56 11.33
N PHE A 286 -15.51 -22.86 10.27
CA PHE A 286 -16.38 -22.38 9.20
C PHE A 286 -16.14 -23.06 7.85
N CYS A 287 -15.14 -23.95 7.74
CA CYS A 287 -14.83 -24.64 6.49
C CYS A 287 -14.85 -26.17 6.63
N GLN A 288 -15.26 -26.83 5.56
CA GLN A 288 -15.20 -28.28 5.39
C GLN A 288 -14.37 -28.57 4.14
N TYR A 289 -13.43 -29.49 4.22
CA TYR A 289 -12.51 -29.85 3.16
C TYR A 289 -12.63 -31.34 2.83
N ALA A 290 -12.63 -31.69 1.56
CA ALA A 290 -12.49 -33.06 1.10
C ALA A 290 -11.02 -33.50 1.30
N GLU A 291 -10.80 -34.72 1.78
CA GLU A 291 -9.45 -35.23 2.08
C GLU A 291 -8.55 -35.32 0.85
N ASP A 292 -9.13 -35.57 -0.32
CA ASP A 292 -8.44 -35.70 -1.60
C ASP A 292 -8.15 -34.35 -2.29
N GLY A 293 -8.54 -33.23 -1.69
CA GLY A 293 -8.35 -31.89 -2.26
C GLY A 293 -9.34 -31.52 -3.36
N SER A 294 -10.32 -32.38 -3.67
CA SER A 294 -11.30 -32.13 -4.75
C SER A 294 -12.26 -31.01 -4.48
N ALA A 295 -12.59 -30.75 -3.20
CA ALA A 295 -13.58 -29.75 -2.82
C ALA A 295 -13.35 -29.15 -1.44
N PHE A 296 -13.81 -27.90 -1.26
CA PHE A 296 -14.05 -27.30 0.06
C PHE A 296 -15.33 -26.47 0.04
N THR A 297 -15.91 -26.28 1.21
CA THR A 297 -17.03 -25.38 1.44
C THR A 297 -16.74 -24.55 2.68
N CYS A 298 -16.84 -23.21 2.58
CA CYS A 298 -16.62 -22.29 3.69
C CYS A 298 -17.82 -21.34 3.84
N LYS A 299 -18.29 -21.15 5.07
CA LYS A 299 -19.24 -20.09 5.41
C LYS A 299 -18.48 -18.89 5.95
N VAL A 300 -18.59 -17.76 5.28
CA VAL A 300 -17.85 -16.54 5.64
C VAL A 300 -18.46 -15.92 6.92
N PRO A 301 -17.66 -15.75 8.00
CA PRO A 301 -18.16 -15.17 9.25
C PRO A 301 -18.44 -13.67 9.11
N GLU A 302 -19.22 -13.11 10.04
CA GLU A 302 -19.45 -11.67 10.14
C GLU A 302 -18.15 -10.90 10.33
N GLY A 303 -18.03 -9.76 9.62
CA GLY A 303 -16.85 -8.89 9.66
C GLY A 303 -15.59 -9.49 9.01
N ARG A 304 -15.71 -10.59 8.23
CA ARG A 304 -14.61 -11.26 7.56
C ARG A 304 -14.88 -11.48 6.08
N TYR A 305 -13.79 -11.71 5.34
CA TYR A 305 -13.83 -11.89 3.89
C TYR A 305 -13.05 -13.13 3.48
N PHE A 306 -13.54 -13.82 2.43
CA PHE A 306 -12.83 -14.93 1.80
C PHE A 306 -12.15 -14.44 0.52
N MET A 307 -10.83 -14.51 0.49
CA MET A 307 -9.98 -13.95 -0.55
C MET A 307 -9.32 -15.05 -1.37
N MET A 308 -9.32 -14.96 -2.71
CA MET A 308 -8.59 -15.88 -3.57
C MET A 308 -7.71 -15.11 -4.57
N GLY A 309 -6.60 -15.71 -4.95
CA GLY A 309 -5.80 -15.24 -6.07
C GLY A 309 -6.42 -15.63 -7.42
N ASP A 310 -6.24 -14.81 -8.44
CA ASP A 310 -6.70 -15.10 -9.80
C ASP A 310 -5.85 -16.20 -10.44
N ASN A 311 -4.56 -16.30 -10.11
CA ASN A 311 -3.71 -17.44 -10.42
C ASN A 311 -3.91 -18.53 -9.37
N ARG A 312 -4.97 -19.31 -9.54
CA ARG A 312 -5.53 -20.21 -8.53
C ARG A 312 -4.52 -21.17 -7.90
N ASP A 313 -3.68 -21.78 -8.71
CA ASP A 313 -2.75 -22.81 -8.24
C ASP A 313 -1.41 -22.23 -7.75
N ASN A 314 -1.11 -20.97 -8.14
CA ASN A 314 0.03 -20.20 -7.66
C ASN A 314 -0.34 -19.11 -6.65
N SER A 315 -1.29 -19.41 -5.76
CA SER A 315 -1.75 -18.45 -4.76
C SER A 315 -1.87 -19.09 -3.37
N ALA A 316 -1.16 -18.52 -2.41
CA ALA A 316 -1.46 -18.70 -1.00
C ALA A 316 -2.56 -17.71 -0.60
N ASP A 317 -3.77 -18.22 -0.34
CA ASP A 317 -4.96 -17.40 -0.11
C ASP A 317 -5.88 -18.01 0.98
N SER A 318 -7.11 -17.54 1.08
CA SER A 318 -8.04 -17.96 2.15
C SER A 318 -8.29 -19.46 2.20
N ARG A 319 -8.02 -20.20 1.14
CA ARG A 319 -8.07 -21.67 1.15
C ARG A 319 -7.12 -22.30 2.17
N TYR A 320 -6.04 -21.60 2.52
CA TYR A 320 -4.95 -22.11 3.36
C TYR A 320 -4.84 -21.42 4.72
N TRP A 321 -4.99 -20.08 4.75
CA TRP A 321 -4.80 -19.32 5.98
C TRP A 321 -6.09 -18.71 6.55
N GLY A 322 -7.25 -18.91 5.88
CA GLY A 322 -8.56 -18.53 6.41
C GLY A 322 -9.04 -17.15 5.97
N PHE A 323 -9.83 -16.52 6.82
CA PHE A 323 -10.53 -15.28 6.51
C PHE A 323 -9.70 -14.03 6.87
N VAL A 324 -9.97 -12.94 6.18
CA VAL A 324 -9.40 -11.62 6.47
C VAL A 324 -10.41 -10.81 7.28
N ASP A 325 -10.00 -10.36 8.47
CA ASP A 325 -10.80 -9.45 9.28
C ASP A 325 -10.91 -8.06 8.63
N ASP A 326 -12.03 -7.38 8.81
CA ASP A 326 -12.26 -6.04 8.25
C ASP A 326 -11.17 -5.03 8.65
N LYS A 327 -10.66 -5.10 9.89
CA LYS A 327 -9.58 -4.23 10.38
C LYS A 327 -8.21 -4.45 9.69
N LEU A 328 -8.05 -5.54 8.95
CA LEU A 328 -6.84 -5.78 8.15
C LEU A 328 -6.94 -5.17 6.74
N ILE A 329 -8.10 -4.68 6.34
CA ILE A 329 -8.32 -4.11 5.01
C ILE A 329 -7.58 -2.78 4.89
N VAL A 330 -6.82 -2.66 3.79
CA VAL A 330 -6.07 -1.43 3.43
C VAL A 330 -6.86 -0.60 2.41
N GLY A 331 -7.41 -1.24 1.36
CA GLY A 331 -8.22 -0.55 0.36
C GLY A 331 -8.43 -1.36 -0.92
N LYS A 332 -9.07 -0.73 -1.91
CA LYS A 332 -9.38 -1.30 -3.21
C LYS A 332 -8.32 -0.94 -4.24
N ALA A 333 -7.70 -1.93 -4.87
CA ALA A 333 -6.87 -1.69 -6.04
C ALA A 333 -7.76 -1.27 -7.23
N PHE A 334 -7.36 -0.23 -7.97
CA PHE A 334 -8.19 0.28 -9.05
C PHE A 334 -7.44 0.65 -10.33
N PHE A 335 -6.11 0.87 -10.27
CA PHE A 335 -5.37 1.43 -11.39
C PHE A 335 -3.90 0.99 -11.38
N ILE A 336 -3.35 0.65 -12.55
CA ILE A 336 -1.90 0.41 -12.77
C ILE A 336 -1.30 1.73 -13.24
N TRP A 337 -0.50 2.39 -12.40
CA TRP A 337 0.04 3.70 -12.73
C TRP A 337 1.47 3.65 -13.28
N MET A 338 2.20 2.54 -13.07
CA MET A 338 3.56 2.35 -13.57
C MET A 338 3.87 0.84 -13.71
N ASN A 339 4.62 0.48 -14.75
CA ASN A 339 5.35 -0.77 -14.88
C ASN A 339 6.60 -0.50 -15.70
N LEU A 340 7.79 -0.72 -15.10
CA LEU A 340 9.06 -0.43 -15.76
C LEU A 340 9.46 -1.49 -16.81
N GLY A 341 8.89 -2.69 -16.74
CA GLY A 341 9.13 -3.79 -17.68
C GLY A 341 8.18 -3.79 -18.88
N ASP A 342 6.98 -3.19 -18.73
CA ASP A 342 5.96 -3.13 -19.76
C ASP A 342 5.12 -1.85 -19.64
N PHE A 343 5.50 -0.84 -20.39
CA PHE A 343 4.79 0.47 -20.41
C PHE A 343 3.35 0.36 -20.95
N GLY A 344 3.01 -0.69 -21.72
CA GLY A 344 1.66 -0.93 -22.22
C GLY A 344 0.64 -1.24 -21.12
N ARG A 345 1.09 -1.54 -19.90
CA ARG A 345 0.23 -1.80 -18.76
C ARG A 345 -0.19 -0.55 -18.01
N ILE A 346 0.53 0.57 -18.23
CA ILE A 346 0.23 1.85 -17.58
C ILE A 346 -1.12 2.37 -18.10
N GLY A 347 -1.99 2.78 -17.18
CA GLY A 347 -3.31 3.28 -17.50
C GLY A 347 -4.42 2.23 -17.43
N ASN A 348 -4.09 0.94 -17.22
CA ASN A 348 -5.09 -0.10 -17.10
C ASN A 348 -5.82 -0.04 -15.76
N SER A 349 -7.13 -0.22 -15.80
CA SER A 349 -7.95 -0.41 -14.60
C SER A 349 -7.74 -1.81 -14.02
N VAL A 350 -7.83 -1.92 -12.70
CA VAL A 350 -7.85 -3.19 -11.97
C VAL A 350 -9.32 -3.54 -11.71
N ASN A 351 -9.80 -4.61 -12.37
CA ASN A 351 -11.19 -5.07 -12.30
C ASN A 351 -11.29 -6.35 -11.47
#